data_566856d13e1be2e7bf0533105dcaea72
#
_entry.id   566856d13e1be2e7bf0533105dcaea72
#
_cell.length_a   1.000
_cell.length_b   1.000
_cell.length_c   1.000
_cell.angle_alpha   90.00
_cell.angle_beta   90.00
_cell.angle_gamma   90.00
#
_symmetry.space_group_name_H-M   'P 1'
#
loop_
_entity.id
_entity.type
_entity.pdbx_description
1 polymer ?
#
loop_
_entity_poly.entity_id
_entity_poly.type
_entity_poly.pdbx_seq_one_letter_code
_entity_poly.pdbx_strand_id
1 'polypeptide(L)'
;VDTTTPNKARPSILNPQSSILTQSPIPDPRSAILHPDAQDHHIARMAAVALGLTVLENAIPSPLPGVKPGLANIVTLIVLARYGWRVAAWVSLLRVVAGSLLFGSFLTPGFFLGLSGALCSLIVLAFAQHLPARWFGAVSQSILAAFAHIAGQMGVVYIWLIPHSGIVYLIPIFAAAALIFGTVNGLIAARFMDNVSKPPSVTAK
;
A
#
# COMPACT_ATOMS: atom_id res chain seq x y z
N VAL A 1 33.04 -66.77 42.39
CA VAL A 1 33.66 -65.47 42.39
C VAL A 1 33.49 -64.91 41.05
N ASP A 2 32.51 -64.06 40.95
CA ASP A 2 32.02 -63.42 39.72
C ASP A 2 32.71 -62.07 39.53
N THR A 3 33.43 -61.88 38.44
CA THR A 3 34.10 -60.62 38.14
C THR A 3 33.56 -60.10 36.79
N THR A 4 32.46 -59.41 36.86
CA THR A 4 31.94 -58.61 35.74
C THR A 4 32.71 -57.29 35.64
N THR A 5 33.53 -57.16 34.61
CA THR A 5 34.19 -55.90 34.25
C THR A 5 33.21 -55.03 33.48
N PRO A 6 33.07 -53.73 33.79
CA PRO A 6 32.21 -52.80 33.05
C PRO A 6 32.83 -52.43 31.71
N ASN A 7 32.07 -52.63 30.67
CA ASN A 7 32.36 -52.24 29.29
C ASN A 7 32.43 -50.73 29.18
N LYS A 8 33.65 -50.21 29.00
CA LYS A 8 33.93 -48.79 28.81
C LYS A 8 33.52 -48.38 27.40
N ALA A 9 32.35 -47.77 27.30
CA ALA A 9 31.85 -47.21 26.03
C ALA A 9 32.87 -46.23 25.44
N ARG A 10 33.32 -46.52 24.21
CA ARG A 10 34.16 -45.59 23.44
C ARG A 10 33.33 -44.36 23.06
N PRO A 11 33.84 -43.15 23.22
CA PRO A 11 33.16 -41.97 22.67
C PRO A 11 33.15 -42.07 21.15
N SER A 12 31.96 -41.99 20.58
CA SER A 12 31.78 -41.88 19.12
C SER A 12 32.41 -40.58 18.66
N ILE A 13 33.48 -40.71 17.86
CA ILE A 13 34.11 -39.58 17.18
C ILE A 13 33.07 -39.05 16.20
N LEU A 14 32.39 -37.95 16.57
CA LEU A 14 31.52 -37.19 15.67
C LEU A 14 32.35 -36.78 14.45
N ASN A 15 32.02 -37.33 13.30
CA ASN A 15 32.64 -36.98 12.03
C ASN A 15 32.31 -35.51 11.72
N PRO A 16 33.28 -34.58 11.70
CA PRO A 16 32.99 -33.16 11.41
C PRO A 16 32.50 -32.91 10.00
N GLN A 17 32.53 -33.89 9.11
CA GLN A 17 32.01 -33.76 7.75
C GLN A 17 30.48 -33.90 7.64
N SER A 18 29.79 -34.43 8.65
CA SER A 18 28.34 -34.56 8.62
C SER A 18 27.59 -33.25 8.94
N SER A 19 28.27 -32.26 9.49
CA SER A 19 27.69 -30.94 9.79
C SER A 19 27.67 -29.96 8.56
N ILE A 20 28.38 -30.31 7.48
CA ILE A 20 28.44 -29.44 6.28
C ILE A 20 27.28 -29.72 5.31
N LEU A 21 26.60 -30.86 5.44
CA LEU A 21 25.52 -31.27 4.51
C LEU A 21 24.14 -30.74 4.86
N THR A 22 24.00 -29.95 5.93
CA THR A 22 22.73 -29.34 6.34
C THR A 22 22.67 -27.82 6.08
N GLN A 23 23.60 -27.28 5.29
CA GLN A 23 23.39 -25.95 4.77
C GLN A 23 22.29 -26.01 3.71
N SER A 24 21.13 -25.43 4.02
CA SER A 24 20.08 -25.18 3.05
C SER A 24 20.72 -24.56 1.81
N PRO A 25 20.42 -25.04 0.61
CA PRO A 25 20.96 -24.45 -0.62
C PRO A 25 20.68 -22.94 -0.58
N ILE A 26 21.72 -22.14 -0.78
CA ILE A 26 21.55 -20.69 -0.95
C ILE A 26 20.54 -20.53 -2.10
N PRO A 27 19.38 -19.90 -1.85
CA PRO A 27 18.38 -19.75 -2.90
C PRO A 27 19.01 -19.04 -4.10
N ASP A 28 18.95 -19.63 -5.28
CA ASP A 28 19.40 -19.00 -6.51
C ASP A 28 18.61 -17.68 -6.67
N PRO A 29 19.29 -16.52 -6.77
CA PRO A 29 18.61 -15.24 -6.98
C PRO A 29 17.66 -15.25 -8.18
N ARG A 30 17.89 -16.13 -9.16
CA ARG A 30 17.04 -16.33 -10.33
C ARG A 30 15.75 -17.07 -9.99
N SER A 31 15.74 -17.94 -8.98
CA SER A 31 14.53 -18.66 -8.57
C SER A 31 13.50 -17.73 -7.91
N ALA A 32 13.95 -16.67 -7.23
CA ALA A 32 13.08 -15.64 -6.64
C ALA A 32 12.33 -14.81 -7.71
N ILE A 33 12.89 -14.72 -8.92
CA ILE A 33 12.25 -14.01 -10.05
C ILE A 33 11.21 -14.90 -10.75
N LEU A 34 11.40 -16.23 -10.70
CA LEU A 34 10.57 -17.19 -11.43
C LEU A 34 9.39 -17.75 -10.62
N HIS A 35 9.40 -17.58 -9.30
CA HIS A 35 8.33 -18.04 -8.41
C HIS A 35 7.85 -16.87 -7.55
N PRO A 36 6.78 -16.16 -7.97
CA PRO A 36 6.22 -15.09 -7.18
C PRO A 36 5.74 -15.63 -5.83
N ASP A 37 6.18 -14.98 -4.76
CA ASP A 37 5.80 -15.31 -3.40
C ASP A 37 4.31 -15.05 -3.16
N ALA A 38 3.73 -15.69 -2.14
CA ALA A 38 2.35 -15.45 -1.74
C ALA A 38 2.06 -13.94 -1.48
N GLN A 39 3.07 -13.19 -1.07
CA GLN A 39 3.00 -11.74 -0.90
C GLN A 39 2.83 -11.01 -2.23
N ASP A 40 3.51 -11.43 -3.29
CA ASP A 40 3.39 -10.84 -4.62
C ASP A 40 2.00 -11.03 -5.20
N HIS A 41 1.40 -12.20 -4.99
CA HIS A 41 0.01 -12.45 -5.38
C HIS A 41 -0.99 -11.56 -4.63
N HIS A 42 -0.75 -11.28 -3.35
CA HIS A 42 -1.58 -10.34 -2.58
C HIS A 42 -1.44 -8.92 -3.09
N ILE A 43 -0.22 -8.46 -3.35
CA ILE A 43 0.05 -7.13 -3.93
C ILE A 43 -0.66 -7.00 -5.28
N ALA A 44 -0.51 -8.00 -6.16
CA ALA A 44 -1.13 -8.00 -7.47
C ALA A 44 -2.67 -7.95 -7.40
N ARG A 45 -3.29 -8.73 -6.50
CA ARG A 45 -4.76 -8.70 -6.29
C ARG A 45 -5.23 -7.35 -5.78
N MET A 46 -4.56 -6.77 -4.78
CA MET A 46 -4.93 -5.47 -4.24
C MET A 46 -4.70 -4.35 -5.26
N ALA A 47 -3.64 -4.43 -6.06
CA ALA A 47 -3.39 -3.51 -7.16
C ALA A 47 -4.47 -3.62 -8.24
N ALA A 48 -4.91 -4.83 -8.59
CA ALA A 48 -5.99 -5.06 -9.53
C ALA A 48 -7.33 -4.47 -9.05
N VAL A 49 -7.67 -4.65 -7.77
CA VAL A 49 -8.86 -4.03 -7.17
C VAL A 49 -8.75 -2.51 -7.19
N ALA A 50 -7.59 -1.96 -6.83
CA ALA A 50 -7.35 -0.52 -6.87
C ALA A 50 -7.43 0.05 -8.30
N LEU A 51 -6.95 -0.71 -9.28
CA LEU A 51 -7.05 -0.36 -10.70
C LEU A 51 -8.52 -0.39 -11.17
N GLY A 52 -9.28 -1.43 -10.81
CA GLY A 52 -10.71 -1.53 -11.10
C GLY A 52 -11.48 -0.33 -10.55
N LEU A 53 -11.20 0.08 -9.30
CA LEU A 53 -11.76 1.30 -8.72
C LEU A 53 -11.33 2.58 -9.46
N THR A 54 -10.10 2.63 -9.97
CA THR A 54 -9.63 3.76 -10.80
C THR A 54 -10.37 3.81 -12.12
N VAL A 55 -10.66 2.68 -12.75
CA VAL A 55 -11.47 2.59 -13.97
C VAL A 55 -12.89 3.09 -13.71
N LEU A 56 -13.51 2.61 -12.63
CA LEU A 56 -14.84 3.04 -12.21
C LEU A 56 -14.87 4.55 -11.94
N GLU A 57 -13.86 5.07 -11.23
CA GLU A 57 -13.73 6.50 -10.94
C GLU A 57 -13.62 7.36 -12.20
N ASN A 58 -12.91 6.87 -13.23
CA ASN A 58 -12.81 7.57 -14.52
C ASN A 58 -14.11 7.53 -15.33
N ALA A 59 -14.98 6.56 -15.08
CA ALA A 59 -16.30 6.47 -15.70
C ALA A 59 -17.31 7.46 -15.08
N ILE A 60 -17.05 7.95 -13.85
CA ILE A 60 -17.90 8.94 -13.18
C ILE A 60 -17.51 10.34 -13.67
N PRO A 61 -18.46 11.12 -14.21
CA PRO A 61 -18.17 12.50 -14.61
C PRO A 61 -17.74 13.32 -13.40
N SER A 62 -16.58 13.93 -13.49
CA SER A 62 -16.04 14.76 -12.41
C SER A 62 -16.72 16.13 -12.42
N PRO A 63 -17.26 16.59 -11.30
CA PRO A 63 -17.92 17.91 -11.23
C PRO A 63 -16.95 19.08 -11.43
N LEU A 64 -15.65 18.84 -11.20
CA LEU A 64 -14.58 19.83 -11.36
C LEU A 64 -13.41 19.17 -12.11
N PRO A 65 -12.87 19.84 -13.15
CA PRO A 65 -11.67 19.33 -13.84
C PRO A 65 -10.53 19.13 -12.85
N GLY A 66 -9.95 17.92 -12.85
CA GLY A 66 -8.83 17.57 -11.97
C GLY A 66 -9.22 17.09 -10.57
N VAL A 67 -10.48 17.19 -10.14
CA VAL A 67 -10.96 16.67 -8.86
C VAL A 67 -11.61 15.31 -9.09
N LYS A 68 -10.97 14.24 -8.60
CA LYS A 68 -11.51 12.89 -8.62
C LYS A 68 -11.82 12.41 -7.19
N PRO A 69 -12.87 11.60 -6.98
CA PRO A 69 -13.26 11.12 -5.65
C PRO A 69 -12.16 10.36 -4.89
N GLY A 70 -11.17 9.80 -5.59
CA GLY A 70 -10.05 9.09 -4.99
C GLY A 70 -10.44 7.74 -4.40
N LEU A 71 -11.46 7.06 -4.96
CA LEU A 71 -11.95 5.76 -4.48
C LEU A 71 -10.84 4.72 -4.36
N ALA A 72 -9.88 4.76 -5.25
CA ALA A 72 -8.72 3.87 -5.20
C ALA A 72 -7.81 4.11 -3.99
N ASN A 73 -7.89 5.28 -3.32
CA ASN A 73 -7.18 5.54 -2.07
C ASN A 73 -7.76 4.74 -0.90
N ILE A 74 -9.03 4.35 -0.97
CA ILE A 74 -9.65 3.45 0.03
C ILE A 74 -8.86 2.14 0.11
N VAL A 75 -8.52 1.56 -1.04
CA VAL A 75 -7.71 0.32 -1.08
C VAL A 75 -6.33 0.55 -0.47
N THR A 76 -5.68 1.67 -0.77
CA THR A 76 -4.37 2.02 -0.20
C THR A 76 -4.44 2.09 1.33
N LEU A 77 -5.49 2.68 1.91
CA LEU A 77 -5.68 2.76 3.37
C LEU A 77 -5.94 1.38 3.99
N ILE A 78 -6.76 0.55 3.36
CA ILE A 78 -7.05 -0.81 3.83
C ILE A 78 -5.78 -1.66 3.78
N VAL A 79 -5.02 -1.57 2.69
CA VAL A 79 -3.76 -2.29 2.52
C VAL A 79 -2.72 -1.80 3.53
N LEU A 80 -2.63 -0.48 3.77
CA LEU A 80 -1.74 0.10 4.78
C LEU A 80 -2.04 -0.47 6.17
N ALA A 81 -3.31 -0.51 6.55
CA ALA A 81 -3.74 -1.01 7.86
C ALA A 81 -3.52 -2.51 8.04
N ARG A 82 -3.60 -3.31 6.96
CA ARG A 82 -3.53 -4.77 7.00
C ARG A 82 -2.17 -5.37 6.71
N TYR A 83 -1.47 -4.79 5.75
CA TYR A 83 -0.24 -5.35 5.18
C TYR A 83 0.97 -4.43 5.37
N GLY A 84 0.74 -3.24 5.93
CA GLY A 84 1.78 -2.27 6.21
C GLY A 84 2.19 -1.41 5.01
N TRP A 85 3.11 -0.48 5.29
CA TRP A 85 3.47 0.59 4.37
C TRP A 85 4.11 0.09 3.06
N ARG A 86 4.98 -0.93 3.12
CA ARG A 86 5.68 -1.43 1.92
C ARG A 86 4.70 -1.95 0.87
N VAL A 87 3.71 -2.74 1.29
CA VAL A 87 2.70 -3.30 0.39
C VAL A 87 1.78 -2.20 -0.13
N ALA A 88 1.37 -1.26 0.74
CA ALA A 88 0.55 -0.11 0.35
C ALA A 88 1.27 0.78 -0.69
N ALA A 89 2.58 0.99 -0.55
CA ALA A 89 3.38 1.74 -1.50
C ALA A 89 3.40 1.05 -2.87
N TRP A 90 3.68 -0.25 -2.93
CA TRP A 90 3.66 -1.01 -4.18
C TRP A 90 2.29 -0.99 -4.85
N VAL A 91 1.22 -1.23 -4.10
CA VAL A 91 -0.16 -1.20 -4.62
C VAL A 91 -0.49 0.18 -5.20
N SER A 92 -0.14 1.26 -4.50
CA SER A 92 -0.39 2.63 -4.96
C SER A 92 0.40 2.99 -6.21
N LEU A 93 1.69 2.62 -6.29
CA LEU A 93 2.54 2.87 -7.46
C LEU A 93 2.09 2.05 -8.67
N LEU A 94 1.85 0.74 -8.48
CA LEU A 94 1.36 -0.13 -9.55
C LEU A 94 0.03 0.38 -10.11
N ARG A 95 -0.90 0.86 -9.25
CA ARG A 95 -2.15 1.45 -9.68
C ARG A 95 -1.94 2.67 -10.59
N VAL A 96 -1.02 3.58 -10.22
CA VAL A 96 -0.76 4.81 -11.01
C VAL A 96 -0.16 4.44 -12.35
N VAL A 97 0.83 3.55 -12.37
CA VAL A 97 1.49 3.11 -13.62
C VAL A 97 0.50 2.32 -14.50
N ALA A 98 -0.15 1.30 -13.95
CA ALA A 98 -1.09 0.47 -14.71
C ALA A 98 -2.30 1.28 -15.20
N GLY A 99 -2.83 2.20 -14.37
CA GLY A 99 -3.92 3.09 -14.76
C GLY A 99 -3.51 4.00 -15.91
N SER A 100 -2.32 4.60 -15.84
CA SER A 100 -1.83 5.48 -16.90
C SER A 100 -1.58 4.75 -18.23
N LEU A 101 -1.10 3.51 -18.16
CA LEU A 101 -0.94 2.65 -19.34
C LEU A 101 -2.30 2.26 -19.93
N LEU A 102 -3.27 1.90 -19.09
CA LEU A 102 -4.60 1.49 -19.54
C LEU A 102 -5.34 2.63 -20.24
N PHE A 103 -5.21 3.86 -19.76
CA PHE A 103 -5.86 5.04 -20.35
C PHE A 103 -5.01 5.75 -21.40
N GLY A 104 -3.84 5.22 -21.77
CA GLY A 104 -2.94 5.83 -22.74
C GLY A 104 -2.36 7.17 -22.27
N SER A 105 -2.39 7.44 -20.97
CA SER A 105 -1.91 8.70 -20.37
C SER A 105 -0.51 8.59 -19.76
N PHE A 106 0.20 7.51 -20.04
CA PHE A 106 1.56 7.30 -19.53
C PHE A 106 2.49 8.40 -20.05
N LEU A 107 3.31 8.95 -19.15
CA LEU A 107 4.21 10.09 -19.40
C LEU A 107 3.53 11.41 -19.84
N THR A 108 2.22 11.51 -19.78
CA THR A 108 1.51 12.79 -19.95
C THR A 108 1.59 13.63 -18.65
N PRO A 109 1.28 14.92 -18.68
CA PRO A 109 1.17 15.74 -17.47
C PRO A 109 0.25 15.12 -16.41
N GLY A 110 -0.85 14.46 -16.82
CA GLY A 110 -1.77 13.76 -15.92
C GLY A 110 -1.13 12.62 -15.15
N PHE A 111 -0.22 11.88 -15.79
CA PHE A 111 0.56 10.83 -15.10
C PHE A 111 1.44 11.42 -14.01
N PHE A 112 2.19 12.50 -14.30
CA PHE A 112 3.06 13.13 -13.30
C PHE A 112 2.27 13.75 -12.16
N LEU A 113 1.09 14.30 -12.41
CA LEU A 113 0.19 14.75 -11.36
C LEU A 113 -0.26 13.59 -10.46
N GLY A 114 -0.71 12.50 -11.06
CA GLY A 114 -1.13 11.30 -10.33
C GLY A 114 0.01 10.71 -9.50
N LEU A 115 1.20 10.63 -10.09
CA LEU A 115 2.40 10.08 -9.43
C LEU A 115 2.85 10.95 -8.26
N SER A 116 2.97 12.27 -8.47
CA SER A 116 3.38 13.20 -7.41
C SER A 116 2.38 13.20 -6.24
N GLY A 117 1.08 13.20 -6.53
CA GLY A 117 0.05 13.08 -5.52
C GLY A 117 0.16 11.77 -4.73
N ALA A 118 0.34 10.63 -5.43
CA ALA A 118 0.50 9.34 -4.79
C ALA A 118 1.75 9.29 -3.90
N LEU A 119 2.88 9.79 -4.38
CA LEU A 119 4.13 9.82 -3.60
C LEU A 119 4.00 10.70 -2.35
N CYS A 120 3.45 11.91 -2.48
CA CYS A 120 3.24 12.81 -1.33
C CYS A 120 2.29 12.19 -0.29
N SER A 121 1.20 11.57 -0.73
CA SER A 121 0.28 10.89 0.18
C SER A 121 0.92 9.70 0.88
N LEU A 122 1.73 8.89 0.17
CA LEU A 122 2.46 7.78 0.76
C LEU A 122 3.50 8.23 1.79
N ILE A 123 4.23 9.32 1.52
CA ILE A 123 5.19 9.89 2.47
C ILE A 123 4.47 10.31 3.74
N VAL A 124 3.36 11.05 3.62
CA VAL A 124 2.58 11.49 4.79
C VAL A 124 1.99 10.30 5.54
N LEU A 125 1.49 9.28 4.86
CA LEU A 125 0.99 8.06 5.50
C LEU A 125 2.12 7.28 6.20
N ALA A 126 3.34 7.27 5.66
CA ALA A 126 4.50 6.65 6.30
C ALA A 126 4.81 7.31 7.65
N PHE A 127 4.65 8.62 7.77
CA PHE A 127 4.79 9.32 9.05
C PHE A 127 3.56 9.14 9.94
N ALA A 128 2.36 9.22 9.37
CA ALA A 128 1.11 9.14 10.12
C ALA A 128 0.90 7.79 10.84
N GLN A 129 1.45 6.69 10.31
CA GLN A 129 1.37 5.39 10.99
C GLN A 129 2.15 5.32 12.31
N HIS A 130 3.12 6.22 12.54
CA HIS A 130 3.87 6.32 13.79
C HIS A 130 3.16 7.13 14.87
N LEU A 131 2.05 7.80 14.51
CA LEU A 131 1.25 8.59 15.44
C LEU A 131 0.29 7.70 16.24
N PRO A 132 -0.06 8.10 17.49
CA PRO A 132 -0.93 7.29 18.33
C PRO A 132 -2.29 7.03 17.67
N ALA A 133 -2.66 5.76 17.54
CA ALA A 133 -3.89 5.33 16.86
C ALA A 133 -5.18 5.93 17.46
N ARG A 134 -5.14 6.32 18.73
CA ARG A 134 -6.29 6.96 19.41
C ARG A 134 -6.70 8.30 18.79
N TRP A 135 -5.76 9.01 18.15
CA TRP A 135 -6.00 10.32 17.52
C TRP A 135 -5.99 10.23 16.00
N PHE A 136 -5.27 9.26 15.46
CA PHE A 136 -5.02 9.08 14.03
C PHE A 136 -5.61 7.77 13.51
N GLY A 137 -6.94 7.66 13.56
CA GLY A 137 -7.68 6.57 12.92
C GLY A 137 -7.70 6.69 11.39
N ALA A 138 -8.36 5.73 10.73
CA ALA A 138 -8.46 5.65 9.27
C ALA A 138 -8.97 6.94 8.62
N VAL A 139 -9.91 7.65 9.26
CA VAL A 139 -10.47 8.90 8.76
C VAL A 139 -9.41 10.01 8.76
N SER A 140 -8.69 10.19 9.87
CA SER A 140 -7.63 11.20 9.97
C SER A 140 -6.50 10.93 8.98
N GLN A 141 -6.09 9.66 8.83
CA GLN A 141 -5.08 9.24 7.85
C GLN A 141 -5.54 9.52 6.42
N SER A 142 -6.82 9.25 6.11
CA SER A 142 -7.40 9.52 4.80
C SER A 142 -7.41 11.00 4.46
N ILE A 143 -7.80 11.85 5.40
CA ILE A 143 -7.81 13.31 5.22
C ILE A 143 -6.38 13.83 4.99
N LEU A 144 -5.41 13.41 5.82
CA LEU A 144 -4.01 13.79 5.65
C LEU A 144 -3.46 13.33 4.29
N ALA A 145 -3.76 12.11 3.88
CA ALA A 145 -3.36 11.58 2.58
C ALA A 145 -3.97 12.37 1.42
N ALA A 146 -5.25 12.76 1.53
CA ALA A 146 -5.94 13.56 0.53
C ALA A 146 -5.33 14.97 0.39
N PHE A 147 -5.04 15.63 1.49
CA PHE A 147 -4.34 16.93 1.47
C PHE A 147 -2.93 16.81 0.88
N ALA A 148 -2.16 15.81 1.30
CA ALA A 148 -0.83 15.57 0.76
C ALA A 148 -0.86 15.25 -0.74
N HIS A 149 -1.86 14.48 -1.18
CA HIS A 149 -2.06 14.16 -2.59
C HIS A 149 -2.29 15.43 -3.43
N ILE A 150 -3.20 16.28 -2.99
CA ILE A 150 -3.49 17.56 -3.68
C ILE A 150 -2.28 18.49 -3.62
N ALA A 151 -1.59 18.57 -2.49
CA ALA A 151 -0.37 19.38 -2.38
C ALA A 151 0.71 18.92 -3.37
N GLY A 152 0.91 17.61 -3.52
CA GLY A 152 1.83 17.06 -4.53
C GLY A 152 1.43 17.43 -5.96
N GLN A 153 0.15 17.32 -6.29
CA GLN A 153 -0.37 17.72 -7.60
C GLN A 153 -0.20 19.22 -7.85
N MET A 154 -0.60 20.05 -6.89
CA MET A 154 -0.45 21.51 -7.00
C MET A 154 1.01 21.94 -7.13
N GLY A 155 1.91 21.24 -6.44
CA GLY A 155 3.35 21.47 -6.59
C GLY A 155 3.83 21.25 -8.02
N VAL A 156 3.45 20.14 -8.66
CA VAL A 156 3.79 19.87 -10.05
C VAL A 156 3.15 20.87 -11.01
N VAL A 157 1.88 21.22 -10.78
CA VAL A 157 1.20 22.24 -11.59
C VAL A 157 1.94 23.57 -11.51
N TYR A 158 2.30 24.02 -10.30
CA TYR A 158 2.96 25.29 -10.09
C TYR A 158 4.38 25.34 -10.68
N ILE A 159 5.16 24.25 -10.50
CA ILE A 159 6.56 24.23 -10.93
C ILE A 159 6.70 24.02 -12.44
N TRP A 160 5.82 23.22 -13.03
CA TRP A 160 6.02 22.72 -14.38
C TRP A 160 4.95 23.12 -15.39
N LEU A 161 3.65 23.09 -15.02
CA LEU A 161 2.57 23.35 -16.00
C LEU A 161 2.22 24.83 -16.11
N ILE A 162 2.00 25.47 -14.98
CA ILE A 162 1.50 26.86 -14.91
C ILE A 162 2.22 27.59 -13.79
N PRO A 163 3.43 28.11 -14.04
CA PRO A 163 4.18 28.85 -13.03
C PRO A 163 3.60 30.27 -12.85
N HIS A 164 2.36 30.35 -12.39
CA HIS A 164 1.64 31.59 -12.18
C HIS A 164 1.01 31.63 -10.78
N SER A 165 1.12 32.78 -10.08
CA SER A 165 0.61 32.95 -8.72
C SER A 165 -0.92 32.75 -8.62
N GLY A 166 -1.64 32.87 -9.72
CA GLY A 166 -3.10 32.64 -9.78
C GLY A 166 -3.55 31.24 -9.34
N ILE A 167 -2.63 30.25 -9.35
CA ILE A 167 -2.95 28.90 -8.89
C ILE A 167 -3.32 28.85 -7.39
N VAL A 168 -2.84 29.83 -6.62
CA VAL A 168 -3.14 29.95 -5.18
C VAL A 168 -4.64 30.12 -4.94
N TYR A 169 -5.37 30.75 -5.84
CA TYR A 169 -6.84 30.91 -5.74
C TYR A 169 -7.59 29.59 -5.89
N LEU A 170 -6.97 28.55 -6.44
CA LEU A 170 -7.56 27.22 -6.54
C LEU A 170 -7.36 26.39 -5.26
N ILE A 171 -6.41 26.74 -4.39
CA ILE A 171 -6.12 26.00 -3.15
C ILE A 171 -7.36 25.81 -2.28
N PRO A 172 -8.20 26.82 -1.99
CA PRO A 172 -9.36 26.61 -1.12
C PRO A 172 -10.34 25.58 -1.65
N ILE A 173 -10.61 25.59 -2.98
CA ILE A 173 -11.55 24.66 -3.60
C ILE A 173 -11.02 23.23 -3.59
N PHE A 174 -9.72 23.06 -3.86
CA PHE A 174 -9.07 21.74 -3.82
C PHE A 174 -8.92 21.24 -2.37
N ALA A 175 -8.67 22.14 -1.40
CA ALA A 175 -8.62 21.80 0.01
C ALA A 175 -9.99 21.35 0.52
N ALA A 176 -11.07 22.03 0.13
CA ALA A 176 -12.43 21.60 0.46
C ALA A 176 -12.76 20.23 -0.14
N ALA A 177 -12.39 19.99 -1.41
CA ALA A 177 -12.54 18.69 -2.05
C ALA A 177 -11.74 17.60 -1.33
N ALA A 178 -10.47 17.87 -0.93
CA ALA A 178 -9.64 16.94 -0.17
C ALA A 178 -10.29 16.59 1.17
N LEU A 179 -10.86 17.56 1.87
CA LEU A 179 -11.54 17.34 3.14
C LEU A 179 -12.77 16.45 2.95
N ILE A 180 -13.63 16.78 2.00
CA ILE A 180 -14.86 16.02 1.74
C ILE A 180 -14.54 14.59 1.32
N PHE A 181 -13.75 14.41 0.25
CA PHE A 181 -13.44 13.08 -0.26
C PHE A 181 -12.52 12.30 0.69
N GLY A 182 -11.59 12.96 1.39
CA GLY A 182 -10.77 12.34 2.41
C GLY A 182 -11.61 11.79 3.57
N THR A 183 -12.63 12.55 4.01
CA THR A 183 -13.55 12.10 5.06
C THR A 183 -14.40 10.92 4.59
N VAL A 184 -15.00 11.02 3.41
CA VAL A 184 -15.84 9.94 2.84
C VAL A 184 -15.04 8.66 2.66
N ASN A 185 -13.88 8.74 2.03
CA ASN A 185 -13.00 7.59 1.80
C ASN A 185 -12.51 6.98 3.11
N GLY A 186 -12.17 7.81 4.10
CA GLY A 186 -11.77 7.37 5.42
C GLY A 186 -12.88 6.66 6.18
N LEU A 187 -14.12 7.14 6.10
CA LEU A 187 -15.29 6.49 6.69
C LEU A 187 -15.57 5.15 6.03
N ILE A 188 -15.49 5.07 4.70
CA ILE A 188 -15.68 3.81 3.96
C ILE A 188 -14.60 2.81 4.38
N ALA A 189 -13.33 3.23 4.41
CA ALA A 189 -12.21 2.39 4.83
C ALA A 189 -12.40 1.90 6.28
N ALA A 190 -12.77 2.78 7.21
CA ALA A 190 -13.02 2.44 8.61
C ALA A 190 -14.14 1.39 8.73
N ARG A 191 -15.30 1.63 8.07
CA ARG A 191 -16.43 0.69 8.07
C ARG A 191 -16.05 -0.68 7.52
N PHE A 192 -15.26 -0.69 6.45
CA PHE A 192 -14.80 -1.94 5.86
C PHE A 192 -13.87 -2.71 6.80
N MET A 193 -12.96 -2.03 7.47
CA MET A 193 -12.06 -2.65 8.45
C MET A 193 -12.81 -3.20 9.66
N ASP A 194 -13.79 -2.48 10.19
CA ASP A 194 -14.61 -2.92 11.33
C ASP A 194 -15.42 -4.18 11.00
N ASN A 195 -15.97 -4.25 9.79
CA ASN A 195 -16.77 -5.41 9.37
C ASN A 195 -15.92 -6.68 9.19
N VAL A 196 -14.67 -6.53 8.77
CA VAL A 196 -13.78 -7.68 8.57
C VAL A 196 -13.14 -8.14 9.88
N SER A 197 -13.05 -7.29 10.90
CA SER A 197 -12.54 -7.65 12.23
C SER A 197 -13.59 -8.34 13.12
N LYS A 198 -14.87 -8.27 12.78
CA LYS A 198 -15.91 -9.00 13.51
C LYS A 198 -15.88 -10.48 13.12
N PRO A 199 -15.77 -11.43 14.09
CA PRO A 199 -15.93 -12.84 13.78
C PRO A 199 -17.34 -13.07 13.20
N PRO A 200 -17.52 -14.04 12.27
CA PRO A 200 -18.83 -14.37 11.75
C PRO A 200 -19.74 -14.71 12.92
N SER A 201 -20.87 -13.99 13.03
CA SER A 201 -21.89 -14.32 14.01
C SER A 201 -22.37 -15.73 13.69
N VAL A 202 -22.00 -16.71 14.54
CA VAL A 202 -22.56 -18.04 14.50
C VAL A 202 -24.01 -17.87 14.87
N THR A 203 -24.88 -17.77 13.87
CA THR A 203 -26.31 -17.93 14.06
C THR A 203 -26.53 -19.38 14.48
N ALA A 204 -26.65 -19.60 15.81
CA ALA A 204 -27.21 -20.82 16.35
C ALA A 204 -28.66 -20.95 15.80
N LYS A 205 -28.85 -21.91 14.91
CA LYS A 205 -30.15 -22.45 14.55
C LYS A 205 -30.40 -23.67 15.42
#